data_0de92c8cfc83266658677086f5cdb7e0
#
_entry.id   0de92c8cfc83266658677086f5cdb7e0
#
_cell.length_a   1.000
_cell.length_b   1.000
_cell.length_c   1.000
_cell.angle_alpha   90.00
_cell.angle_beta   90.00
_cell.angle_gamma   90.00
#
_symmetry.space_group_name_H-M   'P 1'
#
loop_
_entity.id
_entity.type
_entity.pdbx_description
1 polymer ?
#
loop_
_entity_poly.entity_id
_entity_poly.type
_entity_poly.pdbx_seq_one_letter_code
_entity_poly.pdbx_strand_id
1 'polypeptide(L)'
;MEKLLNNFENLCTDQNLIRIKNKIFNNNRLDFQDAKDIMETRDINSLGILASAKKEELHGKKVYFVVNRHINPSNVCAISCKFCAFGKPKGHSDAYEMSMKKILSLVSNELKEIHIVGGLHPDWKFEKYLEIVREVSAKAPDAHIKAFTAVEIDWFSQIS
;
A
#
# COMPACT_ATOMS: atom_id res chain seq x y z
N MET A 1 -12.93 -24.04 8.80
CA MET A 1 -13.11 -23.72 7.37
C MET A 1 -13.83 -24.84 6.63
N GLU A 2 -13.37 -26.09 6.72
CA GLU A 2 -13.95 -27.24 6.00
C GLU A 2 -15.48 -27.39 6.15
N LYS A 3 -16.02 -27.31 7.39
CA LYS A 3 -17.48 -27.36 7.62
C LYS A 3 -18.28 -26.27 6.90
N LEU A 4 -17.69 -25.06 6.79
CA LEU A 4 -18.34 -23.95 6.07
C LEU A 4 -18.32 -24.18 4.56
N LEU A 5 -17.22 -24.75 4.04
CA LEU A 5 -17.11 -25.10 2.62
C LEU A 5 -18.05 -26.23 2.21
N ASN A 6 -18.19 -27.25 3.07
CA ASN A 6 -19.09 -28.37 2.82
C ASN A 6 -20.57 -27.95 2.82
N ASN A 7 -20.89 -26.86 3.52
CA ASN A 7 -22.26 -26.31 3.56
C ASN A 7 -22.42 -25.02 2.74
N PHE A 8 -21.42 -24.68 1.92
CA PHE A 8 -21.36 -23.40 1.22
C PHE A 8 -22.59 -23.13 0.35
N GLU A 9 -23.04 -24.10 -0.40
CA GLU A 9 -24.19 -23.96 -1.33
C GLU A 9 -25.51 -23.68 -0.60
N ASN A 10 -25.64 -24.16 0.64
CA ASN A 10 -26.81 -23.86 1.47
C ASN A 10 -26.73 -22.49 2.14
N LEU A 11 -25.52 -21.96 2.32
CA LEU A 11 -25.27 -20.67 2.98
C LEU A 11 -25.22 -19.52 1.98
N CYS A 12 -24.77 -19.82 0.76
CA CYS A 12 -24.53 -18.81 -0.29
C CYS A 12 -25.84 -18.43 -0.97
N THR A 13 -26.10 -17.12 -1.01
CA THR A 13 -27.27 -16.55 -1.68
C THR A 13 -26.98 -16.10 -3.12
N ASP A 14 -25.72 -16.10 -3.54
CA ASP A 14 -25.28 -15.64 -4.87
C ASP A 14 -24.79 -16.82 -5.73
N GLN A 15 -25.52 -17.14 -6.78
CA GLN A 15 -25.19 -18.23 -7.70
C GLN A 15 -23.85 -18.04 -8.42
N ASN A 16 -23.43 -16.79 -8.65
CA ASN A 16 -22.11 -16.51 -9.23
C ASN A 16 -20.97 -16.95 -8.29
N LEU A 17 -21.13 -16.77 -6.98
CA LEU A 17 -20.14 -17.23 -6.02
C LEU A 17 -20.06 -18.76 -5.94
N ILE A 18 -21.16 -19.49 -6.18
CA ILE A 18 -21.13 -20.96 -6.28
C ILE A 18 -20.31 -21.40 -7.49
N ARG A 19 -20.51 -20.76 -8.64
CA ARG A 19 -19.72 -21.00 -9.85
C ARG A 19 -18.23 -20.68 -9.62
N ILE A 20 -17.95 -19.55 -8.98
CA ILE A 20 -16.58 -19.10 -8.65
C ILE A 20 -15.91 -20.07 -7.67
N LYS A 21 -16.62 -20.56 -6.64
CA LYS A 21 -16.15 -21.63 -5.75
C LYS A 21 -15.61 -22.82 -6.54
N ASN A 22 -16.40 -23.31 -7.50
CA ASN A 22 -16.01 -24.47 -8.31
C ASN A 22 -14.74 -24.19 -9.14
N LYS A 23 -14.58 -23.00 -9.70
CA LYS A 23 -13.35 -22.62 -10.37
C LYS A 23 -12.15 -22.62 -9.42
N ILE A 24 -12.28 -22.00 -8.25
CA ILE A 24 -11.21 -21.88 -7.24
C ILE A 24 -10.71 -23.27 -6.81
N PHE A 25 -11.63 -24.18 -6.46
CA PHE A 25 -11.26 -25.48 -5.93
C PHE A 25 -10.84 -26.50 -7.01
N ASN A 26 -11.14 -26.24 -8.27
CA ASN A 26 -10.61 -26.98 -9.40
C ASN A 26 -9.29 -26.38 -9.98
N ASN A 27 -8.69 -25.40 -9.26
CA ASN A 27 -7.50 -24.67 -9.70
C ASN A 27 -7.65 -23.97 -11.06
N ASN A 28 -8.87 -23.63 -11.44
CA ASN A 28 -9.14 -22.85 -12.63
C ASN A 28 -8.94 -21.36 -12.33
N ARG A 29 -8.26 -20.66 -13.24
CA ARG A 29 -8.07 -19.22 -13.12
C ARG A 29 -9.39 -18.49 -13.25
N LEU A 30 -9.63 -17.50 -12.38
CA LEU A 30 -10.73 -16.57 -12.48
C LEU A 30 -10.52 -15.63 -13.67
N ASP A 31 -11.59 -15.36 -14.40
CA ASP A 31 -11.61 -14.44 -15.54
C ASP A 31 -12.16 -13.06 -15.17
N PHE A 32 -12.27 -12.18 -16.17
CA PHE A 32 -12.79 -10.84 -15.98
C PHE A 32 -14.25 -10.81 -15.47
N GLN A 33 -15.10 -11.75 -15.97
CA GLN A 33 -16.47 -11.81 -15.52
C GLN A 33 -16.57 -12.28 -14.06
N ASP A 34 -15.74 -13.25 -13.65
CA ASP A 34 -15.67 -13.67 -12.25
C ASP A 34 -15.26 -12.50 -11.34
N ALA A 35 -14.27 -11.70 -11.75
CA ALA A 35 -13.84 -10.51 -10.99
C ALA A 35 -14.98 -9.48 -10.87
N LYS A 36 -15.75 -9.26 -11.94
CA LYS A 36 -16.89 -8.36 -11.92
C LYS A 36 -17.99 -8.88 -10.98
N ASP A 37 -18.33 -10.16 -11.05
CA ASP A 37 -19.34 -10.79 -10.18
C ASP A 37 -18.91 -10.70 -8.70
N ILE A 38 -17.63 -10.88 -8.40
CA ILE A 38 -17.04 -10.68 -7.04
C ILE A 38 -17.23 -9.23 -6.57
N MET A 39 -17.01 -8.25 -7.42
CA MET A 39 -17.14 -6.83 -7.06
C MET A 39 -18.60 -6.39 -6.90
N GLU A 40 -19.54 -7.03 -7.58
CA GLU A 40 -20.96 -6.70 -7.57
C GLU A 40 -21.76 -7.49 -6.52
N THR A 41 -21.21 -8.58 -5.97
CA THR A 41 -21.91 -9.42 -5.00
C THR A 41 -22.30 -8.66 -3.73
N ARG A 42 -23.47 -8.96 -3.20
CA ARG A 42 -23.91 -8.49 -1.87
C ARG A 42 -23.72 -9.56 -0.78
N ASP A 43 -23.36 -10.77 -1.17
CA ASP A 43 -23.11 -11.87 -0.23
C ASP A 43 -21.65 -11.87 0.23
N ILE A 44 -21.31 -10.84 1.01
CA ILE A 44 -19.95 -10.63 1.55
C ILE A 44 -19.52 -11.79 2.45
N ASN A 45 -20.45 -12.42 3.15
CA ASN A 45 -20.13 -13.54 4.04
C ASN A 45 -19.63 -14.75 3.24
N SER A 46 -20.34 -15.13 2.18
CA SER A 46 -19.92 -16.24 1.31
C SER A 46 -18.62 -15.89 0.57
N LEU A 47 -18.46 -14.67 0.09
CA LEU A 47 -17.19 -14.21 -0.48
C LEU A 47 -16.06 -14.32 0.53
N GLY A 48 -16.27 -13.91 1.78
CA GLY A 48 -15.30 -14.04 2.87
C GLY A 48 -14.90 -15.48 3.16
N ILE A 49 -15.85 -16.43 3.10
CA ILE A 49 -15.57 -17.88 3.24
C ILE A 49 -14.64 -18.35 2.11
N LEU A 50 -14.92 -17.99 0.85
CA LEU A 50 -14.06 -18.38 -0.29
C LEU A 50 -12.66 -17.79 -0.19
N ALA A 51 -12.56 -16.49 0.12
CA ALA A 51 -11.28 -15.80 0.29
C ALA A 51 -10.45 -16.43 1.41
N SER A 52 -11.07 -16.72 2.56
CA SER A 52 -10.41 -17.35 3.71
C SER A 52 -9.95 -18.77 3.39
N ALA A 53 -10.77 -19.53 2.68
CA ALA A 53 -10.43 -20.89 2.27
C ALA A 53 -9.23 -20.92 1.32
N LYS A 54 -9.20 -20.04 0.32
CA LYS A 54 -8.06 -19.92 -0.60
C LYS A 54 -6.81 -19.42 0.11
N LYS A 55 -6.94 -18.47 1.04
CA LYS A 55 -5.84 -18.03 1.90
C LYS A 55 -5.28 -19.17 2.76
N GLU A 56 -6.15 -20.00 3.37
CA GLU A 56 -5.70 -21.14 4.17
C GLU A 56 -5.01 -22.21 3.33
N GLU A 57 -5.48 -22.45 2.11
CA GLU A 57 -4.81 -23.34 1.15
C GLU A 57 -3.39 -22.88 0.82
N LEU A 58 -3.20 -21.58 0.56
CA LEU A 58 -1.91 -21.01 0.15
C LEU A 58 -0.93 -20.79 1.30
N HIS A 59 -1.41 -20.40 2.46
CA HIS A 59 -0.58 -19.89 3.57
C HIS A 59 -0.86 -20.56 4.91
N GLY A 60 -1.78 -21.50 4.96
CA GLY A 60 -2.24 -22.09 6.23
C GLY A 60 -2.84 -21.03 7.15
N LYS A 61 -2.62 -21.17 8.44
CA LYS A 61 -3.10 -20.21 9.46
C LYS A 61 -2.19 -19.00 9.66
N LYS A 62 -1.12 -18.88 8.87
CA LYS A 62 -0.17 -17.77 9.00
C LYS A 62 -0.79 -16.46 8.50
N VAL A 63 -0.50 -15.38 9.22
CA VAL A 63 -0.79 -14.01 8.84
C VAL A 63 0.54 -13.26 8.82
N TYR A 64 0.79 -12.55 7.72
CA TYR A 64 2.03 -11.78 7.55
C TYR A 64 1.71 -10.31 7.76
N PHE A 65 2.59 -9.62 8.45
CA PHE A 65 2.56 -8.17 8.62
C PHE A 65 3.98 -7.62 8.64
N VAL A 66 4.12 -6.34 8.36
CA VAL A 66 5.39 -5.63 8.44
C VAL A 66 5.26 -4.44 9.38
N VAL A 67 6.24 -4.25 10.26
CA VAL A 67 6.35 -3.06 11.10
C VAL A 67 6.95 -1.96 10.26
N ASN A 68 6.11 -1.09 9.71
CA ASN A 68 6.55 -0.03 8.82
C ASN A 68 6.26 1.37 9.37
N ARG A 69 6.89 2.36 8.74
CA ARG A 69 6.68 3.79 8.98
C ARG A 69 6.62 4.54 7.66
N HIS A 70 5.56 5.33 7.48
CA HIS A 70 5.53 6.35 6.44
C HIS A 70 6.14 7.64 6.94
N ILE A 71 7.04 8.22 6.16
CA ILE A 71 7.66 9.52 6.38
C ILE A 71 7.36 10.36 5.15
N ASN A 72 6.64 11.45 5.36
CA ASN A 72 6.34 12.41 4.31
C ASN A 72 7.11 13.71 4.63
N PRO A 73 8.34 13.89 4.13
CA PRO A 73 9.22 14.98 4.55
C PRO A 73 8.66 16.38 4.30
N SER A 74 7.86 16.51 3.25
CA SER A 74 7.15 17.75 2.91
C SER A 74 5.91 17.44 2.09
N ASN A 75 4.86 18.23 2.24
CA ASN A 75 3.71 18.24 1.34
C ASN A 75 3.76 19.40 0.33
N VAL A 76 4.80 20.24 0.36
CA VAL A 76 4.99 21.28 -0.65
C VAL A 76 5.21 20.62 -2.02
N CYS A 77 4.39 20.98 -3.02
CA CYS A 77 4.40 20.33 -4.31
C CYS A 77 4.24 21.35 -5.44
N ALA A 78 5.11 21.24 -6.46
CA ALA A 78 5.07 22.08 -7.65
C ALA A 78 3.93 21.71 -8.62
N ILE A 79 3.36 20.49 -8.47
CA ILE A 79 2.31 19.97 -9.35
C ILE A 79 0.97 19.93 -8.61
N SER A 80 -0.08 20.40 -9.31
CA SER A 80 -1.46 20.39 -8.82
C SER A 80 -2.25 19.24 -9.42
N CYS A 81 -2.04 18.02 -8.94
CA CYS A 81 -2.82 16.85 -9.36
C CYS A 81 -4.27 16.96 -8.89
N LYS A 82 -5.24 16.84 -9.79
CA LYS A 82 -6.68 17.06 -9.50
C LYS A 82 -7.26 16.23 -8.36
N PHE A 83 -6.73 15.03 -8.13
CA PHE A 83 -7.21 14.11 -7.08
C PHE A 83 -6.29 14.04 -5.85
N CYS A 84 -5.18 14.79 -5.83
CA CYS A 84 -4.23 14.77 -4.72
C CYS A 84 -4.64 15.75 -3.62
N ALA A 85 -5.16 15.24 -2.51
CA ALA A 85 -5.48 16.05 -1.35
C ALA A 85 -4.25 16.40 -0.48
N PHE A 86 -3.12 15.69 -0.68
CA PHE A 86 -1.91 15.82 0.12
C PHE A 86 -1.04 17.01 -0.30
N GLY A 87 -0.72 17.13 -1.60
CA GLY A 87 0.15 18.19 -2.13
C GLY A 87 -0.44 19.59 -1.92
N LYS A 88 0.40 20.53 -1.47
CA LYS A 88 0.05 21.95 -1.27
C LYS A 88 1.03 22.83 -2.05
N PRO A 89 0.58 23.90 -2.67
CA PRO A 89 1.48 24.87 -3.27
C PRO A 89 2.33 25.55 -2.17
N LYS A 90 3.53 25.99 -2.55
CA LYS A 90 4.41 26.74 -1.64
C LYS A 90 3.67 27.98 -1.10
N GLY A 91 3.75 28.20 0.20
CA GLY A 91 3.08 29.31 0.90
C GLY A 91 1.60 29.05 1.28
N HIS A 92 1.05 27.90 0.97
CA HIS A 92 -0.27 27.51 1.47
C HIS A 92 -0.25 27.33 3.00
N SER A 93 -1.33 27.69 3.70
CA SER A 93 -1.44 27.61 5.17
C SER A 93 -1.16 26.21 5.73
N ASP A 94 -1.52 25.17 4.99
CA ASP A 94 -1.33 23.77 5.38
C ASP A 94 -0.04 23.15 4.80
N ALA A 95 0.81 23.97 4.12
CA ALA A 95 2.10 23.51 3.64
C ALA A 95 3.07 23.31 4.80
N TYR A 96 3.83 22.24 4.75
CA TYR A 96 4.86 21.96 5.76
C TYR A 96 6.12 21.36 5.17
N GLU A 97 7.21 21.54 5.89
CA GLU A 97 8.49 20.86 5.71
C GLU A 97 8.96 20.32 7.06
N MET A 98 9.40 19.08 7.09
CA MET A 98 9.98 18.49 8.28
C MET A 98 11.47 18.82 8.38
N SER A 99 11.93 19.25 9.56
CA SER A 99 13.37 19.27 9.83
C SER A 99 13.94 17.84 9.87
N MET A 100 15.24 17.69 9.61
CA MET A 100 15.92 16.39 9.73
C MET A 100 15.73 15.77 11.13
N LYS A 101 15.80 16.60 12.17
CA LYS A 101 15.51 16.16 13.55
C LYS A 101 14.11 15.54 13.67
N LYS A 102 13.10 16.14 13.02
CA LYS A 102 11.72 15.62 13.04
C LYS A 102 11.62 14.31 12.26
N ILE A 103 12.22 14.24 11.06
CA ILE A 103 12.28 13.01 10.24
C ILE A 103 12.89 11.87 11.06
N LEU A 104 14.07 12.08 11.63
CA LEU A 104 14.77 11.08 12.41
C LEU A 104 14.03 10.71 13.69
N SER A 105 13.24 11.59 14.29
CA SER A 105 12.41 11.23 15.46
C SER A 105 11.33 10.17 15.15
N LEU A 106 11.00 9.96 13.89
CA LEU A 106 10.04 8.95 13.44
C LEU A 106 10.68 7.58 13.16
N VAL A 107 12.01 7.51 13.19
CA VAL A 107 12.80 6.31 12.85
C VAL A 107 13.22 5.59 14.12
N SER A 108 12.95 4.29 14.22
CA SER A 108 13.44 3.41 15.29
C SER A 108 13.99 2.11 14.72
N ASN A 109 14.83 1.41 15.48
CA ASN A 109 15.42 0.12 15.07
C ASN A 109 14.41 -1.04 15.00
N GLU A 110 13.22 -0.86 15.51
CA GLU A 110 12.14 -1.87 15.44
C GLU A 110 11.48 -1.92 14.06
N LEU A 111 11.63 -0.85 13.26
CA LEU A 111 11.04 -0.76 11.93
C LEU A 111 11.72 -1.76 10.99
N LYS A 112 10.93 -2.44 10.19
CA LYS A 112 11.40 -3.35 9.15
C LYS A 112 11.29 -2.74 7.75
N GLU A 113 10.43 -1.74 7.61
CA GLU A 113 10.26 -1.01 6.34
C GLU A 113 9.97 0.47 6.61
N ILE A 114 10.57 1.35 5.83
CA ILE A 114 10.35 2.80 5.90
C ILE A 114 9.98 3.28 4.50
N HIS A 115 8.80 3.88 4.37
CA HIS A 115 8.32 4.47 3.13
C HIS A 115 8.56 5.97 3.17
N ILE A 116 9.29 6.50 2.19
CA ILE A 116 9.55 7.94 2.06
C ILE A 116 8.90 8.41 0.76
N VAL A 117 7.89 9.27 0.90
CA VAL A 117 7.15 9.88 -0.21
C VAL A 117 6.78 11.30 0.18
N GLY A 118 6.95 12.27 -0.72
CA GLY A 118 6.63 13.67 -0.44
C GLY A 118 5.99 14.39 -1.62
N GLY A 119 5.80 15.69 -1.45
CA GLY A 119 5.53 16.60 -2.56
C GLY A 119 6.80 16.82 -3.41
N LEU A 120 6.61 17.17 -4.69
CA LEU A 120 7.70 17.59 -5.57
C LEU A 120 8.10 19.03 -5.19
N HIS A 121 9.05 19.14 -4.27
CA HIS A 121 9.38 20.42 -3.66
C HIS A 121 10.11 21.34 -4.67
N PRO A 122 9.59 22.55 -4.95
CA PRO A 122 10.15 23.42 -5.99
C PRO A 122 11.56 23.96 -5.67
N ASP A 123 11.91 24.08 -4.39
CA ASP A 123 13.18 24.68 -3.97
C ASP A 123 14.20 23.64 -3.49
N TRP A 124 13.81 22.40 -3.32
CA TRP A 124 14.76 21.37 -2.86
C TRP A 124 15.61 20.91 -4.04
N LYS A 125 16.92 20.84 -3.79
CA LYS A 125 17.88 20.21 -4.68
C LYS A 125 17.90 18.70 -4.44
N PHE A 126 18.41 17.95 -5.41
CA PHE A 126 18.51 16.50 -5.34
C PHE A 126 19.28 16.03 -4.09
N GLU A 127 20.32 16.76 -3.69
CA GLU A 127 21.13 16.47 -2.49
C GLU A 127 20.29 16.37 -1.22
N LYS A 128 19.20 17.16 -1.11
CA LYS A 128 18.29 17.10 0.05
C LYS A 128 17.59 15.77 0.17
N TYR A 129 17.17 15.20 -0.93
CA TYR A 129 16.54 13.88 -0.97
C TYR A 129 17.54 12.77 -0.64
N LEU A 130 18.77 12.87 -1.15
CA LEU A 130 19.85 11.96 -0.81
C LEU A 130 20.24 12.03 0.67
N GLU A 131 20.31 13.24 1.24
CA GLU A 131 20.55 13.45 2.67
C GLU A 131 19.50 12.71 3.51
N ILE A 132 18.22 12.88 3.19
CA ILE A 132 17.12 12.23 3.91
C ILE A 132 17.28 10.70 3.88
N VAL A 133 17.54 10.11 2.73
CA VAL A 133 17.72 8.65 2.61
C VAL A 133 18.94 8.17 3.39
N ARG A 134 20.07 8.87 3.30
CA ARG A 134 21.31 8.51 4.01
C ARG A 134 21.13 8.53 5.52
N GLU A 135 20.56 9.62 6.05
CA GLU A 135 20.34 9.78 7.48
C GLU A 135 19.33 8.77 8.05
N VAL A 136 18.25 8.50 7.30
CA VAL A 136 17.26 7.48 7.67
C VAL A 136 17.90 6.09 7.64
N SER A 137 18.68 5.76 6.60
CA SER A 137 19.37 4.49 6.48
C SER A 137 20.41 4.29 7.59
N ALA A 138 21.18 5.33 7.91
CA ALA A 138 22.16 5.28 9.00
C ALA A 138 21.50 5.04 10.36
N LYS A 139 20.29 5.59 10.57
CA LYS A 139 19.56 5.44 11.83
C LYS A 139 18.86 4.09 11.99
N ALA A 140 18.43 3.46 10.90
CA ALA A 140 17.77 2.15 10.88
C ALA A 140 18.40 1.26 9.81
N PRO A 141 19.63 0.76 10.02
CA PRO A 141 20.37 0.03 9.00
C PRO A 141 19.73 -1.29 8.57
N ASP A 142 18.92 -1.89 9.44
CA ASP A 142 18.22 -3.15 9.18
C ASP A 142 16.84 -2.96 8.54
N ALA A 143 16.39 -1.72 8.37
CA ALA A 143 15.10 -1.42 7.76
C ALA A 143 15.22 -1.34 6.22
N HIS A 144 14.29 -1.96 5.51
CA HIS A 144 14.16 -1.74 4.08
C HIS A 144 13.60 -0.34 3.80
N ILE A 145 14.30 0.46 2.99
CA ILE A 145 13.84 1.80 2.62
C ILE A 145 13.20 1.74 1.24
N LYS A 146 11.92 2.07 1.19
CA LYS A 146 11.14 2.25 -0.03
C LYS A 146 10.95 3.74 -0.28
N ALA A 147 11.84 4.32 -1.03
CA ALA A 147 11.87 5.70 -1.50
C ALA A 147 12.23 5.68 -2.98
N PHE A 148 11.64 6.36 -3.80
CA PHE A 148 10.55 7.31 -3.89
C PHE A 148 9.49 6.76 -4.87
N THR A 149 8.50 7.58 -5.28
CA THR A 149 7.58 7.23 -6.37
C THR A 149 8.23 7.49 -7.74
N ALA A 150 7.67 6.87 -8.80
CA ALA A 150 8.16 7.11 -10.16
C ALA A 150 8.09 8.59 -10.57
N VAL A 151 7.07 9.32 -10.11
CA VAL A 151 6.91 10.76 -10.36
C VAL A 151 8.00 11.57 -9.66
N GLU A 152 8.39 11.19 -8.44
CA GLU A 152 9.51 11.84 -7.74
C GLU A 152 10.84 11.55 -8.43
N ILE A 153 11.06 10.35 -8.93
CA ILE A 153 12.28 9.99 -9.68
C ILE A 153 12.38 10.81 -10.99
N ASP A 154 11.27 10.94 -11.71
CA ASP A 154 11.24 11.81 -12.90
C ASP A 154 11.55 13.28 -12.53
N TRP A 155 10.95 13.79 -11.46
CA TRP A 155 11.27 15.13 -10.94
C TRP A 155 12.75 15.30 -10.62
N PHE A 156 13.36 14.32 -9.97
CA PHE A 156 14.78 14.37 -9.62
C PHE A 156 15.69 14.44 -10.83
N SER A 157 15.32 13.80 -11.93
CA SER A 157 16.08 13.90 -13.19
C SER A 157 16.10 15.31 -13.79
N GLN A 158 15.18 16.18 -13.36
CA GLN A 158 15.07 17.56 -13.83
C GLN A 158 15.81 18.55 -12.93
N ILE A 159 16.09 18.18 -11.69
CA ILE A 159 16.74 19.04 -10.68
C ILE A 159 18.13 18.56 -10.23
N SER A 160 18.62 17.43 -10.81
CA SER A 160 19.95 16.84 -10.54
C SER A 160 21.07 17.46 -11.37
#